data_d1754855619d6cb5becc370c8b53c938
#
_entry.id   d1754855619d6cb5becc370c8b53c938
#
_cell.length_a   1.000
_cell.length_b   1.000
_cell.length_c   1.000
_cell.angle_alpha   90.00
_cell.angle_beta   90.00
_cell.angle_gamma   90.00
#
_symmetry.space_group_name_H-M   'P 1'
#
loop_
_entity.id
_entity.type
_entity.pdbx_description
1 polymer ?
#
loop_
_entity_poly.entity_id
_entity_poly.type
_entity_poly.pdbx_seq_one_letter_code
_entity_poly.pdbx_strand_id
1 'polypeptide(L)'
;VLDVNVGAPGVDEPALMPKVVKALQSVTSLPLQLDSSNVEALENGLRVYNGKPIVNSTNGEQEKLDAILPLCKKYGAAIVGLAIDERGILPAAEDRVAIARRITEAALAVGIPREDIYIDCLTLTASAQQKDVLATVQALEACKKELGVRTILGVSNISFGLPCRPYLNTTFLTMAMYAGLD
;
A
#
# COMPACT_ATOMS: atom_id res chain seq x y z
N VAL A 1 5.12 -12.61 0.17
CA VAL A 1 3.81 -12.13 -0.31
C VAL A 1 3.85 -12.05 -1.83
N LEU A 2 2.77 -12.47 -2.49
CA LEU A 2 2.56 -12.26 -3.92
C LEU A 2 1.54 -11.15 -4.11
N ASP A 3 1.87 -10.18 -4.96
CA ASP A 3 0.95 -9.13 -5.38
C ASP A 3 0.09 -9.62 -6.55
N VAL A 4 -1.23 -9.39 -6.45
CA VAL A 4 -2.23 -9.87 -7.42
C VAL A 4 -2.97 -8.68 -7.97
N ASN A 5 -2.54 -8.20 -9.13
CA ASN A 5 -3.21 -7.16 -9.89
C ASN A 5 -3.75 -7.75 -11.20
N VAL A 6 -5.04 -7.60 -11.44
CA VAL A 6 -5.73 -8.09 -12.65
C VAL A 6 -6.26 -6.93 -13.51
N GLY A 7 -5.91 -5.69 -13.16
CA GLY A 7 -6.33 -4.48 -13.87
C GLY A 7 -5.63 -4.33 -15.21
N ALA A 8 -6.38 -4.49 -16.29
CA ALA A 8 -5.92 -4.19 -17.64
C ALA A 8 -7.09 -3.65 -18.48
N PRO A 9 -6.82 -2.84 -19.52
CA PRO A 9 -7.87 -2.32 -20.38
C PRO A 9 -8.74 -3.45 -20.95
N GLY A 10 -10.07 -3.35 -20.75
CA GLY A 10 -11.03 -4.33 -21.26
C GLY A 10 -11.20 -5.59 -20.42
N VAL A 11 -10.53 -5.68 -19.27
CA VAL A 11 -10.69 -6.80 -18.33
C VAL A 11 -11.84 -6.53 -17.36
N ASP A 12 -12.67 -7.51 -17.13
CA ASP A 12 -13.66 -7.53 -16.05
C ASP A 12 -12.96 -7.97 -14.74
N GLU A 13 -12.39 -7.00 -14.02
CA GLU A 13 -11.66 -7.25 -12.77
C GLU A 13 -12.51 -7.98 -11.72
N PRO A 14 -13.77 -7.58 -11.45
CA PRO A 14 -14.64 -8.27 -10.50
C PRO A 14 -14.84 -9.76 -10.82
N ALA A 15 -14.94 -10.12 -12.10
CA ALA A 15 -15.09 -11.51 -12.52
C ALA A 15 -13.77 -12.28 -12.52
N LEU A 16 -12.63 -11.61 -12.75
CA LEU A 16 -11.32 -12.25 -12.89
C LEU A 16 -10.61 -12.44 -11.54
N MET A 17 -10.64 -11.46 -10.65
CA MET A 17 -9.94 -11.49 -9.36
C MET A 17 -10.19 -12.78 -8.56
N PRO A 18 -11.44 -13.23 -8.33
CA PRO A 18 -11.68 -14.44 -7.56
C PRO A 18 -11.15 -15.71 -8.24
N LYS A 19 -11.08 -15.73 -9.57
CA LYS A 19 -10.52 -16.88 -10.33
C LYS A 19 -9.01 -16.96 -10.14
N VAL A 20 -8.32 -15.82 -10.23
CA VAL A 20 -6.86 -15.73 -10.04
C VAL A 20 -6.48 -16.07 -8.61
N VAL A 21 -7.22 -15.54 -7.61
CA VAL A 21 -7.00 -15.86 -6.20
C VAL A 21 -7.08 -17.37 -5.95
N LYS A 22 -8.14 -18.04 -6.44
CA LYS A 22 -8.29 -19.51 -6.31
C LYS A 22 -7.16 -20.26 -7.00
N ALA A 23 -6.79 -19.86 -8.22
CA ALA A 23 -5.73 -20.50 -8.98
C ALA A 23 -4.38 -20.38 -8.26
N LEU A 24 -4.04 -19.20 -7.74
CA LEU A 24 -2.81 -19.01 -6.99
C LEU A 24 -2.79 -19.81 -5.69
N GLN A 25 -3.87 -19.80 -4.93
CA GLN A 25 -3.95 -20.56 -3.68
C GLN A 25 -3.92 -22.08 -3.88
N SER A 26 -4.16 -22.57 -5.10
CA SER A 26 -4.02 -24.00 -5.41
C SER A 26 -2.56 -24.44 -5.67
N VAL A 27 -1.65 -23.49 -5.93
CA VAL A 27 -0.25 -23.77 -6.31
C VAL A 27 0.78 -23.16 -5.36
N THR A 28 0.38 -22.29 -4.45
CA THR A 28 1.28 -21.66 -3.47
C THR A 28 0.61 -21.43 -2.14
N SER A 29 1.39 -21.51 -1.04
CA SER A 29 0.99 -21.15 0.31
C SER A 29 1.40 -19.71 0.70
N LEU A 30 2.02 -18.97 -0.21
CA LEU A 30 2.41 -17.58 0.07
C LEU A 30 1.18 -16.70 0.26
N PRO A 31 1.21 -15.77 1.23
CA PRO A 31 0.15 -14.77 1.38
C PRO A 31 -0.01 -13.94 0.11
N LEU A 32 -1.25 -13.59 -0.24
CA LEU A 32 -1.55 -12.74 -1.38
C LEU A 32 -1.89 -11.33 -0.92
N GLN A 33 -1.42 -10.35 -1.68
CA GLN A 33 -1.83 -8.97 -1.64
C GLN A 33 -2.77 -8.72 -2.82
N LEU A 34 -4.03 -8.38 -2.55
CA LEU A 34 -5.01 -8.09 -3.59
C LEU A 34 -4.91 -6.60 -3.96
N ASP A 35 -4.46 -6.32 -5.17
CA ASP A 35 -4.21 -4.98 -5.67
C ASP A 35 -5.26 -4.60 -6.73
N SER A 36 -6.17 -3.72 -6.37
CA SER A 36 -7.17 -3.14 -7.28
C SER A 36 -7.72 -1.82 -6.72
N SER A 37 -8.05 -0.91 -7.62
CA SER A 37 -8.84 0.29 -7.30
C SER A 37 -10.35 0.02 -7.33
N ASN A 38 -10.77 -1.15 -7.82
CA ASN A 38 -12.16 -1.55 -7.93
C ASN A 38 -12.60 -2.29 -6.66
N VAL A 39 -13.50 -1.67 -5.90
CA VAL A 39 -14.01 -2.19 -4.61
C VAL A 39 -14.70 -3.55 -4.78
N GLU A 40 -15.45 -3.74 -5.86
CA GLU A 40 -16.14 -5.00 -6.14
C GLU A 40 -15.14 -6.13 -6.45
N ALA A 41 -14.09 -5.84 -7.21
CA ALA A 41 -13.02 -6.80 -7.48
C ALA A 41 -12.31 -7.22 -6.18
N LEU A 42 -12.01 -6.27 -5.30
CA LEU A 42 -11.45 -6.56 -3.98
C LEU A 42 -12.40 -7.44 -3.15
N GLU A 43 -13.69 -7.07 -3.05
CA GLU A 43 -14.65 -7.88 -2.28
C GLU A 43 -14.79 -9.29 -2.83
N ASN A 44 -14.88 -9.45 -4.16
CA ASN A 44 -14.99 -10.76 -4.79
C ASN A 44 -13.73 -11.62 -4.57
N GLY A 45 -12.54 -11.01 -4.59
CA GLY A 45 -11.28 -11.68 -4.25
C GLY A 45 -11.23 -12.09 -2.77
N LEU A 46 -11.55 -11.18 -1.86
CA LEU A 46 -11.58 -11.43 -0.42
C LEU A 46 -12.55 -12.56 -0.03
N ARG A 47 -13.71 -12.61 -0.69
CA ARG A 47 -14.76 -13.62 -0.42
C ARG A 47 -14.29 -15.05 -0.64
N VAL A 48 -13.35 -15.25 -1.55
CA VAL A 48 -12.84 -16.59 -1.91
C VAL A 48 -11.46 -16.87 -1.34
N TYR A 49 -10.83 -15.88 -0.71
CA TYR A 49 -9.50 -16.02 -0.13
C TYR A 49 -9.55 -16.84 1.16
N ASN A 50 -8.70 -17.87 1.23
CA ASN A 50 -8.56 -18.69 2.42
C ASN A 50 -7.32 -18.26 3.20
N GLY A 51 -7.50 -17.58 4.33
CA GLY A 51 -6.43 -17.05 5.18
C GLY A 51 -6.55 -15.54 5.41
N LYS A 52 -5.42 -14.88 5.71
CA LYS A 52 -5.35 -13.43 5.94
C LYS A 52 -4.69 -12.72 4.75
N PRO A 53 -5.48 -12.08 3.87
CA PRO A 53 -4.92 -11.33 2.74
C PRO A 53 -4.45 -9.94 3.16
N ILE A 54 -3.73 -9.28 2.26
CA ILE A 54 -3.46 -7.86 2.33
C ILE A 54 -4.29 -7.19 1.22
N VAL A 55 -4.96 -6.09 1.52
CA VAL A 55 -5.66 -5.25 0.54
C VAL A 55 -4.75 -4.08 0.15
N ASN A 56 -4.52 -3.90 -1.14
CA ASN A 56 -3.79 -2.78 -1.72
C ASN A 56 -4.73 -2.06 -2.71
N SER A 57 -5.27 -0.90 -2.40
CA SER A 57 -5.04 -0.08 -1.24
C SER A 57 -6.23 0.83 -0.93
N THR A 58 -6.15 1.52 0.19
CA THR A 58 -6.92 2.74 0.45
C THR A 58 -6.00 3.95 0.45
N ASN A 59 -6.57 5.17 0.57
CA ASN A 59 -5.82 6.41 0.70
C ASN A 59 -6.50 7.35 1.70
N GLY A 60 -6.05 8.61 1.80
CA GLY A 60 -6.60 9.60 2.72
C GLY A 60 -7.96 10.19 2.31
N GLU A 61 -8.51 9.85 1.15
CA GLU A 61 -9.84 10.30 0.72
C GLU A 61 -10.94 9.62 1.54
N GLN A 62 -11.91 10.39 2.05
CA GLN A 62 -12.96 9.85 2.92
C GLN A 62 -13.77 8.74 2.21
N GLU A 63 -14.12 8.94 0.95
CA GLU A 63 -14.86 7.96 0.16
C GLU A 63 -14.13 6.61 0.08
N LYS A 64 -12.80 6.64 -0.09
CA LYS A 64 -11.97 5.43 -0.14
C LYS A 64 -11.87 4.74 1.21
N LEU A 65 -11.72 5.51 2.28
CA LEU A 65 -11.72 4.97 3.64
C LEU A 65 -13.04 4.27 3.96
N ASP A 66 -14.18 4.92 3.65
CA ASP A 66 -15.51 4.40 3.92
C ASP A 66 -15.85 3.15 3.08
N ALA A 67 -15.29 3.03 1.88
CA ALA A 67 -15.51 1.89 1.01
C ALA A 67 -14.63 0.68 1.36
N ILE A 68 -13.35 0.89 1.66
CA ILE A 68 -12.35 -0.20 1.76
C ILE A 68 -12.19 -0.72 3.19
N LEU A 69 -12.14 0.17 4.21
CA LEU A 69 -11.86 -0.26 5.57
C LEU A 69 -12.91 -1.23 6.15
N PRO A 70 -14.23 -1.04 5.91
CA PRO A 70 -15.24 -2.03 6.34
C PRO A 70 -15.05 -3.39 5.69
N LEU A 71 -14.59 -3.46 4.43
CA LEU A 71 -14.28 -4.74 3.77
C LEU A 71 -13.09 -5.42 4.44
N CYS A 72 -12.01 -4.69 4.72
CA CYS A 72 -10.85 -5.24 5.42
C CYS A 72 -11.26 -5.80 6.78
N LYS A 73 -12.08 -5.07 7.54
CA LYS A 73 -12.61 -5.54 8.83
C LYS A 73 -13.48 -6.79 8.67
N LYS A 74 -14.40 -6.80 7.69
CA LYS A 74 -15.33 -7.91 7.42
C LYS A 74 -14.59 -9.22 7.13
N TYR A 75 -13.50 -9.15 6.35
CA TYR A 75 -12.74 -10.32 5.90
C TYR A 75 -11.45 -10.58 6.70
N GLY A 76 -11.17 -9.77 7.72
CA GLY A 76 -9.96 -9.92 8.54
C GLY A 76 -8.67 -9.64 7.78
N ALA A 77 -8.73 -8.80 6.75
CA ALA A 77 -7.59 -8.44 5.91
C ALA A 77 -6.71 -7.37 6.57
N ALA A 78 -5.41 -7.41 6.28
CA ALA A 78 -4.52 -6.28 6.47
C ALA A 78 -4.74 -5.25 5.36
N ILE A 79 -4.37 -3.98 5.61
CA ILE A 79 -4.60 -2.86 4.68
C ILE A 79 -3.33 -2.09 4.39
N VAL A 80 -3.10 -1.76 3.12
CA VAL A 80 -2.12 -0.77 2.69
C VAL A 80 -2.81 0.57 2.53
N GLY A 81 -2.36 1.58 3.26
CA GLY A 81 -2.80 2.96 3.15
C GLY A 81 -1.75 3.81 2.45
N LEU A 82 -2.11 4.39 1.32
CA LEU A 82 -1.25 5.30 0.57
C LEU A 82 -1.30 6.69 1.20
N ALA A 83 -0.15 7.28 1.51
CA ALA A 83 -0.05 8.63 2.08
C ALA A 83 -0.32 9.73 1.02
N ILE A 84 -1.50 9.65 0.39
CA ILE A 84 -2.01 10.56 -0.64
C ILE A 84 -3.48 10.84 -0.38
N ASP A 85 -3.96 12.02 -0.73
CA ASP A 85 -5.36 12.42 -0.70
C ASP A 85 -5.74 13.19 -1.99
N GLU A 86 -6.88 13.87 -1.98
CA GLU A 86 -7.40 14.66 -3.12
C GLU A 86 -6.44 15.74 -3.62
N ARG A 87 -5.45 16.12 -2.81
CA ARG A 87 -4.40 17.11 -3.18
C ARG A 87 -3.24 16.46 -3.94
N GLY A 88 -3.22 15.15 -4.06
CA GLY A 88 -2.11 14.39 -4.64
C GLY A 88 -1.03 14.03 -3.61
N ILE A 89 0.15 13.65 -4.11
CA ILE A 89 1.31 13.33 -3.25
C ILE A 89 1.95 14.63 -2.80
N LEU A 90 1.89 14.90 -1.50
CA LEU A 90 2.43 16.13 -0.92
C LEU A 90 3.96 16.03 -0.78
N PRO A 91 4.71 17.13 -1.05
CA PRO A 91 6.15 17.11 -1.02
C PRO A 91 6.74 16.96 0.39
N ALA A 92 6.11 17.57 1.41
CA ALA A 92 6.61 17.54 2.78
C ALA A 92 6.33 16.21 3.49
N ALA A 93 7.27 15.77 4.32
CA ALA A 93 7.14 14.55 5.10
C ALA A 93 5.99 14.65 6.11
N GLU A 94 5.86 15.79 6.77
CA GLU A 94 4.85 16.06 7.79
C GLU A 94 3.42 15.93 7.23
N ASP A 95 3.20 16.41 6.01
CA ASP A 95 1.91 16.31 5.34
C ASP A 95 1.56 14.85 5.03
N ARG A 96 2.53 14.06 4.57
CA ARG A 96 2.34 12.62 4.33
C ARG A 96 2.04 11.87 5.63
N VAL A 97 2.73 12.23 6.71
CA VAL A 97 2.48 11.66 8.05
C VAL A 97 1.09 12.04 8.55
N ALA A 98 0.61 13.25 8.29
CA ALA A 98 -0.75 13.68 8.65
C ALA A 98 -1.81 12.83 7.93
N ILE A 99 -1.61 12.55 6.62
CA ILE A 99 -2.50 11.63 5.86
C ILE A 99 -2.40 10.21 6.43
N ALA A 100 -1.20 9.71 6.68
CA ALA A 100 -0.99 8.39 7.27
C ALA A 100 -1.68 8.24 8.63
N ARG A 101 -1.64 9.29 9.46
CA ARG A 101 -2.35 9.35 10.75
C ARG A 101 -3.84 9.24 10.56
N ARG A 102 -4.43 10.02 9.63
CA ARG A 102 -5.86 9.96 9.30
C ARG A 102 -6.29 8.56 8.88
N ILE A 103 -5.53 7.90 7.99
CA ILE A 103 -5.78 6.53 7.56
C ILE A 103 -5.71 5.56 8.75
N THR A 104 -4.67 5.69 9.57
CA THR A 104 -4.44 4.84 10.74
C THR A 104 -5.59 4.96 11.75
N GLU A 105 -6.01 6.19 12.06
CA GLU A 105 -7.12 6.45 12.99
C GLU A 105 -8.44 5.90 12.47
N ALA A 106 -8.73 6.08 11.17
CA ALA A 106 -9.92 5.52 10.53
C ALA A 106 -9.91 3.98 10.56
N ALA A 107 -8.77 3.34 10.27
CA ALA A 107 -8.64 1.90 10.31
C ALA A 107 -8.82 1.33 11.74
N LEU A 108 -8.23 1.98 12.74
CA LEU A 108 -8.42 1.61 14.14
C LEU A 108 -9.88 1.80 14.60
N ALA A 109 -10.55 2.86 14.14
CA ALA A 109 -11.95 3.15 14.48
C ALA A 109 -12.92 2.06 14.00
N VAL A 110 -12.66 1.46 12.83
CA VAL A 110 -13.46 0.31 12.35
C VAL A 110 -13.00 -1.02 12.97
N GLY A 111 -11.93 -1.00 13.78
CA GLY A 111 -11.43 -2.16 14.53
C GLY A 111 -10.44 -3.05 13.75
N ILE A 112 -9.71 -2.49 12.80
CA ILE A 112 -8.52 -3.13 12.20
C ILE A 112 -7.37 -2.97 13.20
N PRO A 113 -6.69 -4.07 13.61
CA PRO A 113 -5.60 -3.96 14.56
C PRO A 113 -4.38 -3.24 13.93
N ARG A 114 -3.61 -2.55 14.77
CA ARG A 114 -2.49 -1.70 14.32
C ARG A 114 -1.44 -2.47 13.52
N GLU A 115 -1.18 -3.71 13.91
CA GLU A 115 -0.23 -4.61 13.24
C GLU A 115 -0.65 -5.03 11.83
N ASP A 116 -1.89 -4.78 11.46
CA ASP A 116 -2.46 -5.06 10.14
C ASP A 116 -2.53 -3.81 9.25
N ILE A 117 -2.02 -2.67 9.73
CA ILE A 117 -1.99 -1.41 8.99
C ILE A 117 -0.58 -1.20 8.45
N TYR A 118 -0.47 -1.12 7.13
CA TYR A 118 0.76 -0.80 6.41
C TYR A 118 0.60 0.58 5.76
N ILE A 119 1.57 1.46 5.95
CA ILE A 119 1.57 2.77 5.29
C ILE A 119 2.62 2.80 4.19
N ASP A 120 2.21 3.17 2.98
CA ASP A 120 3.09 3.52 1.88
C ASP A 120 3.25 5.05 1.84
N CYS A 121 4.45 5.52 2.17
CA CYS A 121 4.79 6.94 2.14
C CYS A 121 5.03 7.47 0.73
N LEU A 122 4.89 6.64 -0.28
CA LEU A 122 4.99 6.90 -1.72
C LEU A 122 6.38 7.38 -2.17
N THR A 123 7.03 6.53 -2.95
CA THR A 123 8.32 6.85 -3.54
C THR A 123 8.14 7.65 -4.82
N LEU A 124 8.55 8.91 -4.80
CA LEU A 124 8.62 9.75 -5.98
C LEU A 124 9.91 9.50 -6.75
N THR A 125 9.86 9.67 -8.07
CA THR A 125 11.05 9.43 -8.91
C THR A 125 12.09 10.54 -8.75
N ALA A 126 13.34 10.17 -8.51
CA ALA A 126 14.44 11.10 -8.33
C ALA A 126 14.74 11.91 -9.61
N SER A 127 14.37 11.42 -10.79
CA SER A 127 14.54 12.17 -12.05
C SER A 127 13.67 13.43 -12.13
N ALA A 128 12.52 13.43 -11.48
CA ALA A 128 11.58 14.56 -11.50
C ALA A 128 11.62 15.38 -10.21
N GLN A 129 11.88 14.75 -9.06
CA GLN A 129 11.68 15.36 -7.73
C GLN A 129 12.80 14.97 -6.75
N GLN A 130 14.05 15.30 -7.09
CA GLN A 130 15.22 14.94 -6.28
C GLN A 130 15.14 15.41 -4.83
N LYS A 131 14.57 16.60 -4.59
CA LYS A 131 14.46 17.19 -3.25
C LYS A 131 13.51 16.42 -2.34
N ASP A 132 12.54 15.71 -2.92
CA ASP A 132 11.46 15.05 -2.18
C ASP A 132 11.79 13.60 -1.82
N VAL A 133 12.94 13.09 -2.31
CA VAL A 133 13.39 11.72 -1.99
C VAL A 133 13.57 11.51 -0.49
N LEU A 134 14.21 12.49 0.19
CA LEU A 134 14.42 12.42 1.63
C LEU A 134 13.11 12.52 2.41
N ALA A 135 12.12 13.26 1.90
CA ALA A 135 10.81 13.37 2.55
C ALA A 135 10.11 12.00 2.66
N THR A 136 10.28 11.10 1.67
CA THR A 136 9.76 9.73 1.75
C THR A 136 10.40 8.97 2.92
N VAL A 137 11.72 9.04 3.07
CA VAL A 137 12.46 8.36 4.15
C VAL A 137 12.07 8.94 5.52
N GLN A 138 11.97 10.26 5.62
CA GLN A 138 11.55 10.97 6.84
C GLN A 138 10.11 10.62 7.24
N ALA A 139 9.19 10.62 6.27
CA ALA A 139 7.79 10.22 6.51
C ALA A 139 7.68 8.76 6.99
N LEU A 140 8.45 7.86 6.39
CA LEU A 140 8.52 6.45 6.79
C LEU A 140 9.00 6.32 8.25
N GLU A 141 10.10 6.98 8.59
CA GLU A 141 10.65 6.98 9.95
C GLU A 141 9.64 7.51 10.98
N ALA A 142 8.95 8.62 10.64
CA ALA A 142 7.91 9.20 11.48
C ALA A 142 6.70 8.27 11.63
N CYS A 143 6.23 7.62 10.57
CA CYS A 143 5.16 6.63 10.65
C CYS A 143 5.50 5.48 11.59
N LYS A 144 6.74 4.98 11.54
CA LYS A 144 7.21 3.95 12.49
C LYS A 144 7.22 4.43 13.92
N LYS A 145 7.83 5.60 14.17
CA LYS A 145 8.06 6.12 15.54
C LYS A 145 6.80 6.67 16.19
N GLU A 146 5.99 7.43 15.43
CA GLU A 146 4.86 8.15 15.99
C GLU A 146 3.55 7.38 15.89
N LEU A 147 3.31 6.66 14.78
CA LEU A 147 2.07 5.92 14.56
C LEU A 147 2.18 4.46 14.99
N GLY A 148 3.39 3.90 15.05
CA GLY A 148 3.64 2.51 15.42
C GLY A 148 3.00 1.51 14.46
N VAL A 149 2.81 1.89 13.20
CA VAL A 149 2.28 1.06 12.12
C VAL A 149 3.41 0.36 11.37
N ARG A 150 3.05 -0.58 10.51
CA ARG A 150 3.99 -1.15 9.53
C ARG A 150 4.13 -0.24 8.32
N THR A 151 5.22 -0.42 7.59
CA THR A 151 5.52 0.38 6.40
C THR A 151 5.82 -0.50 5.20
N ILE A 152 5.46 0.00 4.03
CA ILE A 152 5.71 -0.65 2.73
C ILE A 152 6.11 0.44 1.72
N LEU A 153 6.92 0.11 0.72
CA LEU A 153 7.32 1.05 -0.34
C LEU A 153 7.47 0.39 -1.69
N GLY A 154 7.02 1.09 -2.73
CA GLY A 154 7.40 0.83 -4.11
C GLY A 154 8.82 1.34 -4.40
N VAL A 155 9.85 0.63 -3.93
CA VAL A 155 11.26 1.07 -3.95
C VAL A 155 11.75 1.41 -5.35
N SER A 156 11.40 0.63 -6.37
CA SER A 156 11.93 0.82 -7.73
C SER A 156 11.43 2.09 -8.42
N ASN A 157 10.40 2.75 -7.88
CA ASN A 157 9.89 4.02 -8.38
C ASN A 157 10.94 5.13 -8.31
N ILE A 158 11.87 5.07 -7.32
CA ILE A 158 12.93 6.05 -7.15
C ILE A 158 13.77 6.27 -8.44
N SER A 159 13.96 5.23 -9.20
CA SER A 159 14.88 5.20 -10.34
C SER A 159 14.21 5.25 -11.71
N PHE A 160 12.90 5.53 -11.78
CA PHE A 160 12.20 5.64 -13.05
C PHE A 160 12.83 6.70 -13.94
N GLY A 161 13.10 6.32 -15.22
CA GLY A 161 13.74 7.21 -16.21
C GLY A 161 15.23 7.45 -16.00
N LEU A 162 15.87 6.80 -15.03
CA LEU A 162 17.30 6.96 -14.75
C LEU A 162 18.11 5.73 -15.21
N PRO A 163 19.39 5.91 -15.60
CA PRO A 163 20.30 4.81 -15.87
C PRO A 163 20.74 4.12 -14.59
N CYS A 164 21.31 2.93 -14.70
CA CYS A 164 21.91 2.18 -13.57
C CYS A 164 20.94 1.94 -12.39
N ARG A 165 19.67 1.71 -12.69
CA ARG A 165 18.60 1.53 -11.72
C ARG A 165 18.92 0.60 -10.53
N PRO A 166 19.62 -0.54 -10.70
CA PRO A 166 19.94 -1.42 -9.56
C PRO A 166 20.70 -0.69 -8.43
N TYR A 167 21.67 0.16 -8.76
CA TYR A 167 22.42 0.90 -7.73
C TYR A 167 21.55 1.90 -6.99
N LEU A 168 20.68 2.63 -7.70
CA LEU A 168 19.76 3.58 -7.09
C LEU A 168 18.75 2.87 -6.21
N ASN A 169 18.16 1.78 -6.70
CA ASN A 169 17.18 0.99 -5.94
C ASN A 169 17.81 0.40 -4.67
N THR A 170 19.03 -0.17 -4.77
CA THR A 170 19.73 -0.77 -3.62
C THR A 170 20.06 0.31 -2.58
N THR A 171 20.58 1.46 -3.01
CA THR A 171 20.90 2.56 -2.10
C THR A 171 19.65 3.07 -1.39
N PHE A 172 18.57 3.33 -2.15
CA PHE A 172 17.33 3.82 -1.57
C PHE A 172 16.68 2.79 -0.63
N LEU A 173 16.68 1.51 -1.01
CA LEU A 173 16.22 0.43 -0.14
C LEU A 173 16.99 0.40 1.18
N THR A 174 18.31 0.53 1.13
CA THR A 174 19.15 0.56 2.33
C THR A 174 18.79 1.73 3.24
N MET A 175 18.56 2.92 2.67
CA MET A 175 18.12 4.10 3.44
C MET A 175 16.73 3.88 4.06
N ALA A 176 15.79 3.32 3.29
CA ALA A 176 14.45 3.03 3.78
C ALA A 176 14.45 1.97 4.90
N MET A 177 15.25 0.91 4.76
CA MET A 177 15.41 -0.11 5.80
C MET A 177 16.03 0.47 7.08
N TYR A 178 17.01 1.36 6.95
CA TYR A 178 17.59 2.06 8.09
C TYR A 178 16.55 2.95 8.81
N ALA A 179 15.65 3.58 8.06
CA ALA A 179 14.55 4.37 8.60
C ALA A 179 13.39 3.53 9.18
N GLY A 180 13.43 2.18 9.04
CA GLY A 180 12.47 1.27 9.65
C GLY A 180 11.46 0.65 8.69
N LEU A 181 11.76 0.55 7.38
CA LEU A 181 10.92 -0.16 6.42
C LEU A 181 10.80 -1.65 6.82
N ASP A 182 9.53 -2.16 6.87
CA ASP A 182 9.20 -3.56 7.12
C ASP A 182 9.24 -4.40 5.83
#